data_38ba032b1308775f014c80e9cebdd7d8
#
_entry.id   38ba032b1308775f014c80e9cebdd7d8
#
_cell.length_a   1.000
_cell.length_b   1.000
_cell.length_c   1.000
_cell.angle_alpha   90.00
_cell.angle_beta   90.00
_cell.angle_gamma   90.00
#
_symmetry.space_group_name_H-M   'P 1'
#
loop_
_entity.id
_entity.type
_entity.pdbx_description
1 polymer ?
#
loop_
_entity_poly.entity_id
_entity_poly.type
_entity_poly.pdbx_seq_one_letter_code
_entity_poly.pdbx_strand_id
1 'polypeptide(L)'
;MTSFVEAMREVSSSKGEIPSRKGYPGYLYSELATIYERAGIVEGVDGSVTQIPILTMPNDDITHPIPDLTGYITEGQIVLDRELNGKSVYPPINVLPSLSRLMKDGIGEGYTRADHQDVANQLFASYAKVGDARALASVIGEDELSPLDKKYLEFGKAFEAHFVGQGQDENRTIQETLDIGWKLLHMLPREELDRVNTKILEQYYPAEEKEQQPA
;
A
#
# COMPACT_ATOMS: atom_id res chain seq x y z
N MET A 1 -19.91 5.57 -1.10
CA MET A 1 -20.35 4.98 0.18
C MET A 1 -20.58 6.03 1.27
N THR A 2 -19.74 7.07 1.37
CA THR A 2 -19.89 8.13 2.38
C THR A 2 -21.30 8.71 2.45
N SER A 3 -21.88 9.12 1.31
CA SER A 3 -23.25 9.68 1.26
C SER A 3 -24.32 8.70 1.75
N PHE A 4 -24.16 7.41 1.49
CA PHE A 4 -25.07 6.38 1.99
C PHE A 4 -25.03 6.30 3.52
N VAL A 5 -23.84 6.27 4.10
CA VAL A 5 -23.65 6.18 5.55
C VAL A 5 -24.14 7.45 6.26
N GLU A 6 -23.92 8.63 5.67
CA GLU A 6 -24.44 9.90 6.20
C GLU A 6 -25.95 9.94 6.17
N ALA A 7 -26.58 9.47 5.09
CA ALA A 7 -28.04 9.37 5.01
C ALA A 7 -28.61 8.42 6.08
N MET A 8 -27.92 7.31 6.35
CA MET A 8 -28.33 6.41 7.45
C MET A 8 -28.26 7.08 8.81
N ARG A 9 -27.23 7.89 9.07
CA ARG A 9 -27.11 8.66 10.31
C ARG A 9 -28.29 9.63 10.48
N GLU A 10 -28.64 10.35 9.42
CA GLU A 10 -29.76 11.30 9.45
C GLU A 10 -31.10 10.59 9.68
N VAL A 11 -31.34 9.46 8.99
CA VAL A 11 -32.56 8.67 9.15
C VAL A 11 -32.67 8.11 10.57
N SER A 12 -31.59 7.55 11.10
CA SER A 12 -31.54 7.01 12.47
C SER A 12 -31.82 8.11 13.50
N SER A 13 -31.18 9.27 13.33
CA SER A 13 -31.38 10.44 14.19
C SER A 13 -32.84 10.93 14.15
N SER A 14 -33.45 11.01 12.95
CA SER A 14 -34.84 11.45 12.79
C SER A 14 -35.86 10.49 13.43
N LYS A 15 -35.51 9.21 13.55
CA LYS A 15 -36.30 8.19 14.25
C LYS A 15 -36.11 8.20 15.77
N GLY A 16 -35.17 9.00 16.29
CA GLY A 16 -34.84 9.05 17.70
C GLY A 16 -34.13 7.80 18.21
N GLU A 17 -33.43 7.08 17.33
CA GLU A 17 -32.64 5.90 17.71
C GLU A 17 -31.44 6.31 18.56
N ILE A 18 -31.02 5.46 19.49
CA ILE A 18 -29.84 5.72 20.34
C ILE A 18 -28.59 5.65 19.46
N PRO A 19 -27.81 6.75 19.33
CA PRO A 19 -26.62 6.76 18.49
C PRO A 19 -25.47 5.96 19.10
N SER A 20 -24.66 5.36 18.25
CA SER A 20 -23.38 4.73 18.58
C SER A 20 -22.23 5.71 18.31
N ARG A 21 -21.04 5.21 18.00
CA ARG A 21 -19.81 5.98 17.77
C ARG A 21 -20.02 7.07 16.72
N LYS A 22 -19.64 8.31 17.05
CA LYS A 22 -19.74 9.52 16.21
C LYS A 22 -21.19 9.80 15.67
N GLY A 23 -22.22 9.33 16.35
CA GLY A 23 -23.61 9.57 15.97
C GLY A 23 -24.18 8.65 14.90
N TYR A 24 -23.43 7.62 14.49
CA TYR A 24 -23.92 6.61 13.56
C TYR A 24 -24.77 5.55 14.27
N PRO A 25 -25.73 4.91 13.54
CA PRO A 25 -26.52 3.83 14.11
C PRO A 25 -25.66 2.62 14.47
N GLY A 26 -26.02 1.90 15.53
CA GLY A 26 -25.30 0.71 15.98
C GLY A 26 -25.26 -0.43 14.96
N TYR A 27 -26.22 -0.47 14.04
CA TYR A 27 -26.33 -1.48 12.97
C TYR A 27 -25.60 -1.09 11.67
N LEU A 28 -24.82 -0.01 11.67
CA LEU A 28 -24.10 0.47 10.46
C LEU A 28 -23.23 -0.63 9.82
N TYR A 29 -22.55 -1.43 10.65
CA TYR A 29 -21.73 -2.55 10.15
C TYR A 29 -22.55 -3.55 9.34
N SER A 30 -23.70 -3.99 9.87
CA SER A 30 -24.56 -4.97 9.21
C SER A 30 -25.11 -4.46 7.88
N GLU A 31 -25.48 -3.19 7.81
CA GLU A 31 -25.97 -2.58 6.58
C GLU A 31 -24.89 -2.48 5.51
N LEU A 32 -23.68 -2.09 5.90
CA LEU A 32 -22.54 -2.08 4.99
C LEU A 32 -22.18 -3.50 4.51
N ALA A 33 -22.17 -4.47 5.43
CA ALA A 33 -21.90 -5.87 5.09
C ALA A 33 -22.92 -6.41 4.07
N THR A 34 -24.21 -6.11 4.23
CA THR A 34 -25.26 -6.50 3.29
C THR A 34 -24.99 -6.02 1.85
N ILE A 35 -24.33 -4.88 1.69
CA ILE A 35 -23.97 -4.35 0.38
C ILE A 35 -22.69 -5.03 -0.14
N TYR A 36 -21.66 -5.12 0.70
CA TYR A 36 -20.32 -5.56 0.28
C TYR A 36 -20.23 -7.08 0.08
N GLU A 37 -20.97 -7.88 0.85
CA GLU A 37 -21.05 -9.33 0.72
C GLU A 37 -21.72 -9.82 -0.59
N ARG A 38 -22.19 -8.91 -1.42
CA ARG A 38 -22.62 -9.22 -2.80
C ARG A 38 -21.46 -9.47 -3.76
N ALA A 39 -20.25 -9.08 -3.37
CA ALA A 39 -19.04 -9.44 -4.13
C ALA A 39 -18.73 -10.91 -3.93
N GLY A 40 -18.30 -11.58 -5.00
CA GLY A 40 -17.89 -12.98 -4.89
C GLY A 40 -18.15 -13.79 -6.14
N ILE A 41 -17.98 -15.08 -5.99
CA ILE A 41 -18.24 -16.13 -6.98
C ILE A 41 -19.31 -17.06 -6.42
N VAL A 42 -20.30 -17.39 -7.23
CA VAL A 42 -21.35 -18.34 -6.85
C VAL A 42 -21.06 -19.68 -7.49
N GLU A 43 -21.06 -20.74 -6.69
CA GLU A 43 -20.81 -22.11 -7.17
C GLU A 43 -21.85 -22.52 -8.25
N GLY A 44 -21.37 -23.08 -9.34
CA GLY A 44 -22.18 -23.50 -10.47
C GLY A 44 -22.63 -22.39 -11.43
N VAL A 45 -22.16 -21.15 -11.22
CA VAL A 45 -22.41 -20.01 -12.12
C VAL A 45 -21.07 -19.45 -12.61
N ASP A 46 -20.95 -19.33 -13.93
CA ASP A 46 -19.77 -18.71 -14.53
C ASP A 46 -19.80 -17.19 -14.27
N GLY A 47 -18.67 -16.66 -13.78
CA GLY A 47 -18.48 -15.24 -13.54
C GLY A 47 -18.27 -14.86 -12.08
N SER A 48 -17.94 -13.59 -11.86
CA SER A 48 -17.69 -13.02 -10.53
C SER A 48 -18.20 -11.59 -10.43
N VAL A 49 -18.48 -11.15 -9.22
CA VAL A 49 -18.78 -9.75 -8.91
C VAL A 49 -17.64 -9.17 -8.08
N THR A 50 -16.94 -8.20 -8.64
CA THR A 50 -15.91 -7.42 -7.92
C THR A 50 -16.47 -6.06 -7.56
N GLN A 51 -16.33 -5.66 -6.30
CA GLN A 51 -16.74 -4.34 -5.81
C GLN A 51 -15.53 -3.53 -5.37
N ILE A 52 -15.46 -2.29 -5.83
CA ILE A 52 -14.45 -1.30 -5.41
C ILE A 52 -15.20 -0.12 -4.78
N PRO A 53 -15.50 -0.18 -3.47
CA PRO A 53 -16.21 0.89 -2.78
C PRO A 53 -15.31 2.12 -2.66
N ILE A 54 -15.81 3.28 -3.12
CA ILE A 54 -15.12 4.56 -2.98
C ILE A 54 -15.77 5.33 -1.83
N LEU A 55 -14.95 5.83 -0.93
CA LEU A 55 -15.37 6.64 0.19
C LEU A 55 -14.39 7.79 0.48
N THR A 56 -14.85 8.78 1.22
CA THR A 56 -13.99 9.84 1.75
C THR A 56 -13.72 9.62 3.24
N MET A 57 -12.52 9.98 3.68
CA MET A 57 -12.14 9.97 5.09
C MET A 57 -12.31 11.37 5.66
N PRO A 58 -13.35 11.64 6.51
CA PRO A 58 -13.48 12.93 7.16
C PRO A 58 -12.23 13.28 7.96
N ASN A 59 -11.67 14.48 7.72
CA ASN A 59 -10.40 14.95 8.32
C ASN A 59 -9.18 14.03 8.07
N ASP A 60 -9.20 13.27 6.98
CA ASP A 60 -8.18 12.25 6.66
C ASP A 60 -8.00 11.19 7.77
N ASP A 61 -9.02 11.00 8.61
CA ASP A 61 -9.03 10.08 9.74
C ASP A 61 -9.46 8.68 9.29
N ILE A 62 -8.50 7.78 9.08
CA ILE A 62 -8.73 6.38 8.71
C ILE A 62 -9.48 5.61 9.82
N THR A 63 -9.44 6.09 11.07
CA THR A 63 -10.14 5.49 12.21
C THR A 63 -11.59 5.95 12.34
N HIS A 64 -12.04 6.83 11.43
CA HIS A 64 -13.44 7.23 11.37
C HIS A 64 -14.34 6.02 11.06
N PRO A 65 -15.58 5.92 11.61
CA PRO A 65 -16.45 4.75 11.42
C PRO A 65 -16.66 4.32 9.97
N ILE A 66 -16.68 5.25 9.02
CA ILE A 66 -16.87 4.95 7.60
C ILE A 66 -15.69 4.13 7.02
N PRO A 67 -14.43 4.63 7.01
CA PRO A 67 -13.31 3.84 6.52
C PRO A 67 -12.99 2.64 7.41
N ASP A 68 -13.11 2.77 8.73
CA ASP A 68 -12.80 1.73 9.70
C ASP A 68 -13.68 0.48 9.47
N LEU A 69 -15.00 0.64 9.47
CA LEU A 69 -15.94 -0.48 9.24
C LEU A 69 -15.83 -1.05 7.81
N THR A 70 -15.65 -0.20 6.81
CA THR A 70 -15.43 -0.65 5.44
C THR A 70 -14.15 -1.50 5.34
N GLY A 71 -13.07 -1.09 5.97
CA GLY A 71 -11.82 -1.83 6.03
C GLY A 71 -11.93 -3.19 6.71
N TYR A 72 -12.85 -3.35 7.66
CA TYR A 72 -13.13 -4.66 8.29
C TYR A 72 -13.88 -5.62 7.36
N ILE A 73 -14.76 -5.10 6.52
CA ILE A 73 -15.62 -5.94 5.66
C ILE A 73 -14.90 -6.31 4.36
N THR A 74 -14.17 -5.37 3.77
CA THR A 74 -13.50 -5.56 2.48
C THR A 74 -12.17 -6.32 2.62
N GLU A 75 -11.72 -6.98 1.56
CA GLU A 75 -10.49 -7.78 1.55
C GLU A 75 -9.20 -6.95 1.35
N GLY A 76 -9.34 -5.66 1.12
CA GLY A 76 -8.22 -4.77 0.98
C GLY A 76 -8.64 -3.31 0.95
N GLN A 77 -7.65 -2.43 1.00
CA GLN A 77 -7.86 -0.98 0.92
C GLN A 77 -6.72 -0.31 0.16
N ILE A 78 -7.06 0.69 -0.61
CA ILE A 78 -6.12 1.60 -1.27
C ILE A 78 -6.36 2.98 -0.68
N VAL A 79 -5.36 3.53 0.00
CA VAL A 79 -5.42 4.82 0.69
C VAL A 79 -4.73 5.87 -0.16
N LEU A 80 -5.44 6.95 -0.46
CA LEU A 80 -4.89 8.12 -1.15
C LEU A 80 -4.42 9.17 -0.14
N ASP A 81 -3.32 9.82 -0.45
CA ASP A 81 -2.65 10.78 0.44
C ASP A 81 -2.53 12.16 -0.21
N ARG A 82 -2.91 13.20 0.55
CA ARG A 82 -2.85 14.59 0.09
C ARG A 82 -1.41 15.10 -0.03
N GLU A 83 -0.50 14.63 0.82
CA GLU A 83 0.90 15.07 0.78
C GLU A 83 1.57 14.55 -0.48
N LEU A 84 1.32 13.30 -0.88
CA LEU A 84 1.82 12.74 -2.13
C LEU A 84 1.27 13.50 -3.35
N ASN A 85 -0.01 13.85 -3.32
CA ASN A 85 -0.60 14.70 -4.35
C ASN A 85 0.06 16.09 -4.39
N GLY A 86 0.34 16.69 -3.24
CA GLY A 86 1.06 17.96 -3.13
C GLY A 86 2.49 17.89 -3.67
N LYS A 87 3.13 16.73 -3.63
CA LYS A 87 4.45 16.43 -4.23
C LYS A 87 4.36 16.06 -5.72
N SER A 88 3.19 16.18 -6.33
CA SER A 88 2.94 15.78 -7.74
C SER A 88 3.19 14.28 -8.01
N VAL A 89 3.04 13.42 -7.02
CA VAL A 89 3.03 11.96 -7.19
C VAL A 89 1.62 11.55 -7.59
N TYR A 90 1.47 10.96 -8.76
CA TYR A 90 0.17 10.50 -9.26
C TYR A 90 0.25 9.07 -9.84
N PRO A 91 -0.66 8.17 -9.47
CA PRO A 91 -1.69 8.32 -8.43
C PRO A 91 -1.08 8.47 -7.03
N PRO A 92 -1.68 9.29 -6.14
CA PRO A 92 -1.11 9.59 -4.83
C PRO A 92 -1.43 8.48 -3.81
N ILE A 93 -1.00 7.26 -4.08
CA ILE A 93 -1.27 6.09 -3.26
C ILE A 93 -0.27 6.02 -2.10
N ASN A 94 -0.78 6.07 -0.87
CA ASN A 94 0.01 5.80 0.32
C ASN A 94 0.12 4.29 0.54
N VAL A 95 1.29 3.75 0.27
CA VAL A 95 1.55 2.30 0.28
C VAL A 95 1.45 1.71 1.69
N LEU A 96 1.88 2.43 2.73
CA LEU A 96 1.99 1.88 4.08
C LEU A 96 0.63 1.51 4.71
N PRO A 97 -0.42 2.35 4.65
CA PRO A 97 -1.75 1.99 5.14
C PRO A 97 -2.57 1.18 4.12
N SER A 98 -2.10 1.05 2.89
CA SER A 98 -2.76 0.24 1.86
C SER A 98 -2.40 -1.23 2.04
N LEU A 99 -3.38 -2.10 1.87
CA LEU A 99 -3.16 -3.54 2.03
C LEU A 99 -4.14 -4.36 1.18
N SER A 100 -3.75 -5.61 0.91
CA SER A 100 -4.63 -6.67 0.40
C SER A 100 -4.43 -7.93 1.25
N ARG A 101 -5.50 -8.47 1.83
CA ARG A 101 -5.45 -9.70 2.63
C ARG A 101 -5.24 -10.94 1.76
N LEU A 102 -5.72 -10.89 0.53
CA LEU A 102 -5.69 -12.01 -0.42
C LEU A 102 -4.50 -11.97 -1.39
N MET A 103 -3.64 -10.95 -1.32
CA MET A 103 -2.52 -10.79 -2.26
C MET A 103 -1.64 -12.04 -2.32
N LYS A 104 -1.31 -12.63 -1.17
CA LYS A 104 -0.45 -13.82 -1.07
C LYS A 104 -0.98 -15.04 -1.84
N ASP A 105 -2.30 -15.12 -2.03
CA ASP A 105 -2.96 -16.24 -2.71
C ASP A 105 -3.04 -16.04 -4.23
N GLY A 106 -2.68 -14.85 -4.71
CA GLY A 106 -2.70 -14.47 -6.14
C GLY A 106 -1.35 -14.09 -6.72
N ILE A 107 -0.24 -14.31 -6.01
CA ILE A 107 1.11 -13.97 -6.46
C ILE A 107 2.08 -15.13 -6.32
N GLY A 108 3.24 -15.02 -7.00
CA GLY A 108 4.29 -16.03 -6.98
C GLY A 108 4.18 -17.01 -8.15
N GLU A 109 4.83 -18.16 -8.00
CA GLU A 109 4.92 -19.18 -9.06
C GLU A 109 3.54 -19.66 -9.50
N GLY A 110 3.29 -19.63 -10.80
CA GLY A 110 2.00 -19.98 -11.40
C GLY A 110 1.02 -18.82 -11.60
N TYR A 111 1.22 -17.68 -10.94
CA TYR A 111 0.40 -16.47 -11.06
C TYR A 111 1.19 -15.29 -11.63
N THR A 112 2.36 -15.02 -11.01
CA THR A 112 3.23 -13.92 -11.38
C THR A 112 4.67 -14.43 -11.46
N ARG A 113 5.67 -13.67 -11.00
CA ARG A 113 7.06 -14.08 -10.90
C ARG A 113 7.39 -14.60 -9.50
N ALA A 114 8.27 -15.56 -9.40
CA ALA A 114 8.59 -16.24 -8.13
C ALA A 114 9.12 -15.30 -7.02
N ASP A 115 9.77 -14.20 -7.41
CA ASP A 115 10.32 -13.18 -6.50
C ASP A 115 9.29 -12.14 -6.03
N HIS A 116 8.04 -12.18 -6.53
CA HIS A 116 7.05 -11.12 -6.28
C HIS A 116 6.81 -10.87 -4.78
N GLN A 117 6.62 -11.92 -3.99
CA GLN A 117 6.37 -11.79 -2.55
C GLN A 117 7.55 -11.13 -1.83
N ASP A 118 8.76 -11.56 -2.18
CA ASP A 118 9.99 -11.07 -1.55
C ASP A 118 10.24 -9.59 -1.89
N VAL A 119 10.09 -9.24 -3.18
CA VAL A 119 10.21 -7.85 -3.66
C VAL A 119 9.17 -6.95 -2.97
N ALA A 120 7.91 -7.37 -2.92
CA ALA A 120 6.84 -6.60 -2.28
C ALA A 120 7.12 -6.37 -0.79
N ASN A 121 7.51 -7.42 -0.06
CA ASN A 121 7.84 -7.32 1.36
C ASN A 121 9.05 -6.41 1.61
N GLN A 122 10.07 -6.52 0.77
CA GLN A 122 11.28 -5.70 0.91
C GLN A 122 11.02 -4.24 0.57
N LEU A 123 10.32 -3.95 -0.52
CA LEU A 123 9.94 -2.58 -0.87
C LEU A 123 9.13 -1.92 0.24
N PHE A 124 8.14 -2.65 0.78
CA PHE A 124 7.32 -2.16 1.89
C PHE A 124 8.18 -1.85 3.14
N ALA A 125 9.04 -2.78 3.54
CA ALA A 125 9.92 -2.60 4.70
C ALA A 125 10.91 -1.45 4.49
N SER A 126 11.51 -1.36 3.30
CA SER A 126 12.44 -0.28 2.95
C SER A 126 11.75 1.08 2.91
N TYR A 127 10.52 1.16 2.38
CA TYR A 127 9.76 2.41 2.36
C TYR A 127 9.30 2.84 3.77
N ALA A 128 9.03 1.91 4.67
CA ALA A 128 8.77 2.23 6.07
C ALA A 128 9.98 2.92 6.73
N LYS A 129 11.22 2.42 6.49
CA LYS A 129 12.45 3.04 6.98
C LYS A 129 12.68 4.47 6.42
N VAL A 130 12.15 4.79 5.24
CA VAL A 130 12.18 6.17 4.72
C VAL A 130 11.44 7.14 5.64
N GLY A 131 10.32 6.71 6.23
CA GLY A 131 9.58 7.50 7.21
C GLY A 131 10.43 7.84 8.43
N ASP A 132 11.16 6.87 8.97
CA ASP A 132 12.07 7.05 10.10
C ASP A 132 13.22 8.01 9.75
N ALA A 133 13.83 7.83 8.58
CA ALA A 133 14.90 8.71 8.09
C ALA A 133 14.41 10.16 7.89
N ARG A 134 13.20 10.37 7.37
CA ARG A 134 12.58 11.71 7.24
C ARG A 134 12.30 12.34 8.60
N ALA A 135 11.77 11.56 9.55
CA ALA A 135 11.54 12.04 10.89
C ALA A 135 12.85 12.47 11.57
N LEU A 136 13.91 11.68 11.44
CA LEU A 136 15.23 12.00 11.96
C LEU A 136 15.80 13.26 11.28
N ALA A 137 15.72 13.35 9.95
CA ALA A 137 16.19 14.53 9.18
C ALA A 137 15.48 15.81 9.62
N SER A 138 14.21 15.75 9.98
CA SER A 138 13.45 16.92 10.45
C SER A 138 13.94 17.46 11.80
N VAL A 139 14.61 16.62 12.60
CA VAL A 139 15.12 16.98 13.93
C VAL A 139 16.57 17.45 13.89
N ILE A 140 17.45 16.71 13.19
CA ILE A 140 18.89 16.97 13.20
C ILE A 140 19.43 17.61 11.92
N GLY A 141 18.62 17.66 10.84
CA GLY A 141 19.04 18.11 9.51
C GLY A 141 19.54 16.97 8.63
N GLU A 142 19.36 17.10 7.31
CA GLU A 142 19.79 16.07 6.34
C GLU A 142 21.33 15.89 6.33
N ASP A 143 22.09 16.93 6.60
CA ASP A 143 23.56 16.89 6.57
C ASP A 143 24.13 15.97 7.65
N GLU A 144 23.48 15.89 8.80
CA GLU A 144 23.91 15.11 9.98
C GLU A 144 23.46 13.65 9.91
N LEU A 145 22.69 13.27 8.91
CA LEU A 145 22.23 11.88 8.75
C LEU A 145 23.39 10.94 8.43
N SER A 146 23.24 9.69 8.88
CA SER A 146 24.15 8.61 8.50
C SER A 146 24.16 8.41 6.98
N PRO A 147 25.24 7.88 6.39
CA PRO A 147 25.27 7.53 4.96
C PRO A 147 24.13 6.59 4.54
N LEU A 148 23.69 5.71 5.42
CA LEU A 148 22.59 4.79 5.18
C LEU A 148 21.24 5.52 5.15
N ASP A 149 20.99 6.41 6.12
CA ASP A 149 19.74 7.19 6.16
C ASP A 149 19.61 8.09 4.92
N LYS A 150 20.74 8.69 4.46
CA LYS A 150 20.76 9.45 3.20
C LYS A 150 20.35 8.59 2.00
N LYS A 151 20.84 7.34 1.93
CA LYS A 151 20.41 6.38 0.88
C LYS A 151 18.92 6.06 0.97
N TYR A 152 18.37 5.91 2.18
CA TYR A 152 16.92 5.72 2.36
C TYR A 152 16.11 6.94 1.91
N LEU A 153 16.58 8.16 2.13
CA LEU A 153 15.91 9.37 1.61
C LEU A 153 15.91 9.40 0.08
N GLU A 154 17.03 9.06 -0.55
CA GLU A 154 17.14 8.95 -2.01
C GLU A 154 16.23 7.86 -2.57
N PHE A 155 16.27 6.68 -1.96
CA PHE A 155 15.36 5.58 -2.28
C PHE A 155 13.89 6.00 -2.17
N GLY A 156 13.51 6.71 -1.11
CA GLY A 156 12.14 7.18 -0.91
C GLY A 156 11.67 8.13 -2.01
N LYS A 157 12.53 9.09 -2.41
CA LYS A 157 12.24 10.00 -3.53
C LYS A 157 12.06 9.22 -4.85
N ALA A 158 12.96 8.28 -5.12
CA ALA A 158 12.90 7.45 -6.33
C ALA A 158 11.69 6.50 -6.32
N PHE A 159 11.36 5.91 -5.17
CA PHE A 159 10.19 5.05 -5.00
C PHE A 159 8.89 5.80 -5.27
N GLU A 160 8.73 6.98 -4.69
CA GLU A 160 7.55 7.83 -4.91
C GLU A 160 7.44 8.26 -6.39
N ALA A 161 8.55 8.62 -7.03
CA ALA A 161 8.56 9.12 -8.40
C ALA A 161 8.38 8.02 -9.46
N HIS A 162 9.00 6.86 -9.28
CA HIS A 162 9.12 5.85 -10.34
C HIS A 162 8.32 4.57 -10.07
N PHE A 163 8.02 4.25 -8.81
CA PHE A 163 7.21 3.07 -8.48
C PHE A 163 5.75 3.45 -8.25
N VAL A 164 5.47 4.39 -7.35
CA VAL A 164 4.11 4.87 -7.07
C VAL A 164 3.61 5.77 -8.21
N GLY A 165 4.43 6.76 -8.59
CA GLY A 165 4.11 7.67 -9.68
C GLY A 165 4.03 6.97 -11.03
N GLN A 166 2.99 7.29 -11.80
CA GLN A 166 2.74 6.74 -13.13
C GLN A 166 2.23 7.84 -14.06
N GLY A 167 2.58 7.73 -15.35
CA GLY A 167 2.01 8.58 -16.39
C GLY A 167 0.53 8.28 -16.64
N GLN A 168 -0.20 9.23 -17.20
CA GLN A 168 -1.64 9.08 -17.45
C GLN A 168 -1.96 7.89 -18.38
N ASP A 169 -1.11 7.63 -19.37
CA ASP A 169 -1.27 6.56 -20.36
C ASP A 169 -0.35 5.36 -20.08
N GLU A 170 0.29 5.34 -18.92
CA GLU A 170 1.20 4.27 -18.54
C GLU A 170 0.41 3.01 -18.15
N ASN A 171 0.80 1.88 -18.74
CA ASN A 171 0.21 0.57 -18.48
C ASN A 171 1.31 -0.47 -18.27
N ARG A 172 1.75 -0.62 -17.03
CA ARG A 172 2.81 -1.55 -16.65
C ARG A 172 2.30 -2.97 -16.52
N THR A 173 3.04 -3.92 -17.05
CA THR A 173 2.89 -5.32 -16.69
C THR A 173 3.42 -5.55 -15.27
N ILE A 174 3.03 -6.68 -14.68
CA ILE A 174 3.57 -7.06 -13.37
C ILE A 174 5.08 -7.29 -13.41
N GLN A 175 5.61 -7.82 -14.51
CA GLN A 175 7.04 -8.02 -14.72
C GLN A 175 7.79 -6.70 -14.73
N GLU A 176 7.33 -5.72 -15.48
CA GLU A 176 7.90 -4.37 -15.51
C GLU A 176 7.87 -3.72 -14.12
N THR A 177 6.77 -3.90 -13.39
CA THR A 177 6.64 -3.38 -12.02
C THR A 177 7.67 -4.01 -11.08
N LEU A 178 7.87 -5.33 -11.16
CA LEU A 178 8.88 -6.02 -10.36
C LEU A 178 10.31 -5.61 -10.74
N ASP A 179 10.56 -5.37 -12.02
CA ASP A 179 11.87 -4.90 -12.50
C ASP A 179 12.19 -3.47 -12.01
N ILE A 180 11.17 -2.59 -11.97
CA ILE A 180 11.30 -1.28 -11.33
C ILE A 180 11.59 -1.46 -9.83
N GLY A 181 10.89 -2.37 -9.17
CA GLY A 181 11.13 -2.71 -7.76
C GLY A 181 12.59 -3.09 -7.51
N TRP A 182 13.16 -3.99 -8.33
CA TRP A 182 14.56 -4.38 -8.21
C TRP A 182 15.53 -3.22 -8.48
N LYS A 183 15.29 -2.39 -9.49
CA LYS A 183 16.09 -1.20 -9.75
C LYS A 183 16.17 -0.28 -8.53
N LEU A 184 15.07 -0.12 -7.82
CA LEU A 184 15.02 0.67 -6.59
C LEU A 184 15.76 -0.02 -5.44
N LEU A 185 15.57 -1.33 -5.26
CA LEU A 185 16.27 -2.07 -4.22
C LEU A 185 17.79 -2.07 -4.39
N HIS A 186 18.30 -1.99 -5.63
CA HIS A 186 19.73 -1.82 -5.90
C HIS A 186 20.33 -0.48 -5.41
N MET A 187 19.51 0.50 -5.07
CA MET A 187 19.98 1.75 -4.44
C MET A 187 20.40 1.54 -2.99
N LEU A 188 19.93 0.47 -2.36
CA LEU A 188 20.22 0.13 -0.97
C LEU A 188 21.35 -0.91 -0.89
N PRO A 189 22.15 -0.93 0.18
CA PRO A 189 23.14 -2.00 0.38
C PRO A 189 22.47 -3.38 0.46
N ARG A 190 23.15 -4.39 -0.05
CA ARG A 190 22.65 -5.77 -0.06
C ARG A 190 22.27 -6.27 1.34
N GLU A 191 22.99 -5.85 2.36
CA GLU A 191 22.77 -6.21 3.76
C GLU A 191 21.42 -5.71 4.31
N GLU A 192 20.86 -4.69 3.69
CA GLU A 192 19.55 -4.14 4.08
C GLU A 192 18.36 -4.92 3.50
N LEU A 193 18.61 -5.85 2.57
CA LEU A 193 17.57 -6.64 1.91
C LEU A 193 17.28 -7.95 2.69
N ASP A 194 16.92 -7.80 3.96
CA ASP A 194 16.70 -8.91 4.92
C ASP A 194 15.35 -9.64 4.71
N ARG A 195 14.45 -9.12 3.88
CA ARG A 195 13.15 -9.72 3.55
C ARG A 195 13.16 -10.55 2.29
N VAL A 196 14.29 -10.61 1.58
CA VAL A 196 14.44 -11.36 0.34
C VAL A 196 15.13 -12.69 0.62
N ASN A 197 14.58 -13.78 0.08
CA ASN A 197 15.20 -15.10 0.17
C ASN A 197 16.59 -15.08 -0.48
N THR A 198 17.57 -15.75 0.13
CA THR A 198 18.96 -15.78 -0.33
C THR A 198 19.10 -16.22 -1.80
N LYS A 199 18.32 -17.21 -2.25
CA LYS A 199 18.35 -17.68 -3.64
C LYS A 199 17.86 -16.63 -4.63
N ILE A 200 16.80 -15.90 -4.27
CA ILE A 200 16.27 -14.80 -5.06
C ILE A 200 17.28 -13.64 -5.07
N LEU A 201 17.88 -13.36 -3.92
CA LEU A 201 18.89 -12.32 -3.80
C LEU A 201 20.14 -12.60 -4.65
N GLU A 202 20.58 -13.85 -4.70
CA GLU A 202 21.70 -14.27 -5.57
C GLU A 202 21.38 -14.12 -7.06
N GLN A 203 20.14 -14.35 -7.44
CA GLN A 203 19.68 -14.23 -8.83
C GLN A 203 19.53 -12.78 -9.30
N TYR A 204 18.94 -11.91 -8.46
CA TYR A 204 18.56 -10.56 -8.87
C TYR A 204 19.47 -9.46 -8.31
N TYR A 205 20.24 -9.77 -7.28
CA TYR A 205 21.23 -8.90 -6.67
C TYR A 205 22.51 -9.70 -6.39
N PRO A 206 23.25 -10.13 -7.43
CA PRO A 206 24.48 -10.87 -7.24
C PRO A 206 25.49 -10.05 -6.43
N ALA A 207 26.25 -10.69 -5.56
CA ALA A 207 27.36 -10.04 -4.88
C ALA A 207 28.34 -9.52 -5.94
N GLU A 208 28.79 -8.28 -5.79
CA GLU A 208 29.87 -7.75 -6.63
C GLU A 208 31.07 -8.71 -6.53
N GLU A 209 31.51 -9.26 -7.66
CA GLU A 209 32.78 -9.98 -7.72
C GLU A 209 33.84 -8.99 -7.24
N LYS A 210 34.47 -9.29 -6.09
CA LYS A 210 35.64 -8.53 -5.66
C LYS A 210 36.62 -8.58 -6.81
N GLU A 211 36.83 -7.46 -7.51
CA GLU A 211 37.92 -7.32 -8.45
C GLU A 211 39.16 -7.84 -7.74
N GLN A 212 39.67 -8.98 -8.23
CA GLN A 212 40.93 -9.50 -7.80
C GLN A 212 41.96 -8.45 -8.20
N GLN A 213 42.47 -7.69 -7.22
CA GLN A 213 43.68 -6.90 -7.44
C GLN A 213 44.75 -7.84 -7.93
N PRO A 214 45.32 -7.62 -9.14
CA PRO A 214 46.46 -8.38 -9.58
C PRO A 214 47.61 -8.07 -8.64
N ALA A 215 48.26 -9.14 -8.15
CA ALA A 215 49.45 -9.13 -7.31
C ALA A 215 50.67 -8.49 -7.98
#